data_ca66c299137f2c5ceea70a26d2a897c0
#
_entry.id   ca66c299137f2c5ceea70a26d2a897c0
#
_cell.length_a   1.000
_cell.length_b   1.000
_cell.length_c   1.000
_cell.angle_alpha   90.00
_cell.angle_beta   90.00
_cell.angle_gamma   90.00
#
_symmetry.space_group_name_H-M   'P 1'
#
loop_
_entity.id
_entity.type
_entity.pdbx_description
1 polymer ?
#
loop_
_entity_poly.entity_id
_entity_poly.type
_entity_poly.pdbx_seq_one_letter_code
_entity_poly.pdbx_strand_id
1 'polypeptide(L)'
;MSYEPAPLSRATLVIGLYSAMAIVAVIFAAGRGDPDLYRLGSATSTWLALGPVAGFALGGIVVASTRVATRQFQWARDLRSSFRDLLGPLTGREILILALASSIGEELLFRGALLPWLGVWWQAVIFALLHVGPGRRFLPWTASAFVLGVAFGELAIQTHNLGGPIAAHFAINFWNLRYIVLAPRDDA
;
A
#
# COMPACT_ATOMS: atom_id res chain seq x y z
N MET A 1 -26.52 -26.64 23.18
CA MET A 1 -26.06 -26.15 21.87
C MET A 1 -24.98 -25.12 22.13
N SER A 2 -23.72 -25.48 21.95
CA SER A 2 -22.59 -24.52 22.05
C SER A 2 -22.61 -23.66 20.79
N TYR A 3 -22.82 -22.35 20.95
CA TYR A 3 -22.70 -21.38 19.86
C TYR A 3 -21.22 -21.23 19.51
N GLU A 4 -20.78 -21.82 18.40
CA GLU A 4 -19.48 -21.48 17.81
C GLU A 4 -19.67 -20.27 16.89
N PRO A 5 -19.00 -19.14 17.19
CA PRO A 5 -19.09 -17.97 16.34
C PRO A 5 -18.52 -18.28 14.96
N ALA A 6 -19.21 -17.85 13.91
CA ALA A 6 -18.72 -18.00 12.54
C ALA A 6 -17.37 -17.30 12.38
N PRO A 7 -16.40 -17.89 11.64
CA PRO A 7 -15.09 -17.27 11.44
C PRO A 7 -15.25 -15.89 10.76
N LEU A 8 -14.46 -14.91 11.22
CA LEU A 8 -14.47 -13.56 10.64
C LEU A 8 -14.12 -13.62 9.14
N SER A 9 -14.85 -12.86 8.33
CA SER A 9 -14.53 -12.78 6.91
C SER A 9 -13.17 -12.10 6.70
N ARG A 10 -12.47 -12.44 5.61
CA ARG A 10 -11.20 -11.78 5.23
C ARG A 10 -11.35 -10.26 5.16
N ALA A 11 -12.45 -9.78 4.61
CA ALA A 11 -12.75 -8.35 4.53
C ALA A 11 -12.85 -7.71 5.93
N THR A 12 -13.48 -8.38 6.89
CA THR A 12 -13.57 -7.89 8.28
C THR A 12 -12.19 -7.80 8.94
N LEU A 13 -11.34 -8.82 8.75
CA LEU A 13 -9.98 -8.82 9.28
C LEU A 13 -9.13 -7.70 8.68
N VAL A 14 -9.22 -7.51 7.36
CA VAL A 14 -8.51 -6.43 6.64
C VAL A 14 -8.95 -5.06 7.13
N ILE A 15 -10.24 -4.80 7.20
CA ILE A 15 -10.78 -3.53 7.69
C ILE A 15 -10.33 -3.32 9.15
N GLY A 16 -10.43 -4.33 10.01
CA GLY A 16 -10.00 -4.24 11.41
C GLY A 16 -8.53 -3.88 11.56
N LEU A 17 -7.64 -4.56 10.82
CA LEU A 17 -6.20 -4.30 10.85
C LEU A 17 -5.88 -2.86 10.42
N TYR A 18 -6.35 -2.42 9.26
CA TYR A 18 -6.02 -1.09 8.75
C TYR A 18 -6.74 0.04 9.51
N SER A 19 -7.90 -0.23 10.10
CA SER A 19 -8.52 0.70 11.06
C SER A 19 -7.67 0.85 12.32
N ALA A 20 -7.12 -0.24 12.85
CA ALA A 20 -6.21 -0.17 13.99
C ALA A 20 -4.95 0.64 13.65
N MET A 21 -4.38 0.45 12.46
CA MET A 21 -3.24 1.26 11.99
C MET A 21 -3.59 2.75 11.89
N ALA A 22 -4.76 3.09 11.38
CA ALA A 22 -5.24 4.47 11.31
C ALA A 22 -5.43 5.08 12.71
N ILE A 23 -5.98 4.33 13.67
CA ILE A 23 -6.11 4.76 15.06
C ILE A 23 -4.73 5.03 15.68
N VAL A 24 -3.76 4.12 15.48
CA VAL A 24 -2.38 4.32 15.93
C VAL A 24 -1.79 5.60 15.32
N ALA A 25 -2.01 5.84 14.03
CA ALA A 25 -1.55 7.05 13.36
C ALA A 25 -2.14 8.32 14.01
N VAL A 26 -3.44 8.33 14.32
CA VAL A 26 -4.11 9.45 15.00
C VAL A 26 -3.51 9.69 16.39
N ILE A 27 -3.26 8.62 17.17
CA ILE A 27 -2.66 8.73 18.51
C ILE A 27 -1.26 9.35 18.41
N PHE A 28 -0.43 8.91 17.44
CA PHE A 28 0.91 9.47 17.25
C PHE A 28 0.88 10.94 16.83
N ALA A 29 -0.02 11.31 15.92
CA ALA A 29 -0.17 12.70 15.48
C ALA A 29 -0.68 13.60 16.62
N ALA A 30 -1.66 13.15 17.39
CA ALA A 30 -2.16 13.86 18.57
C ALA A 30 -1.05 14.08 19.59
N GLY A 31 -0.19 13.05 19.84
CA GLY A 31 0.95 13.16 20.74
C GLY A 31 2.01 14.17 20.30
N ARG A 32 2.10 14.50 19.00
CA ARG A 32 2.94 15.55 18.44
C ARG A 32 2.30 16.94 18.47
N GLY A 33 1.01 17.05 18.80
CA GLY A 33 0.25 18.28 18.69
C GLY A 33 -0.11 18.67 17.25
N ASP A 34 -0.02 17.73 16.29
CA ASP A 34 -0.37 17.92 14.89
C ASP A 34 -1.54 16.97 14.53
N PRO A 35 -2.78 17.41 14.65
CA PRO A 35 -3.96 16.57 14.43
C PRO A 35 -4.29 16.33 12.96
N ASP A 36 -3.75 17.12 12.03
CA ASP A 36 -4.01 16.96 10.60
C ASP A 36 -3.04 15.96 9.96
N LEU A 37 -3.40 14.68 10.01
CA LEU A 37 -2.63 13.60 9.37
C LEU A 37 -2.58 13.69 7.85
N TYR A 38 -3.57 14.33 7.22
CA TYR A 38 -3.67 14.37 5.77
C TYR A 38 -2.80 15.46 5.14
N ARG A 39 -2.63 16.60 5.82
CA ARG A 39 -1.81 17.72 5.35
C ARG A 39 -0.47 17.73 6.06
N LEU A 40 0.60 17.84 5.28
CA LEU A 40 1.96 18.00 5.78
C LEU A 40 2.36 19.49 5.66
N GLY A 41 1.96 20.30 6.65
CA GLY A 41 2.21 21.75 6.63
C GLY A 41 1.21 22.54 5.77
N SER A 42 1.68 23.55 5.03
CA SER A 42 0.84 24.50 4.27
C SER A 42 0.46 23.98 2.88
N ALA A 43 -0.38 22.94 2.82
CA ALA A 43 -0.89 22.47 1.54
C ALA A 43 -1.80 23.52 0.88
N THR A 44 -1.49 23.90 -0.36
CA THR A 44 -2.37 24.76 -1.17
C THR A 44 -3.51 23.94 -1.78
N SER A 45 -4.63 24.64 -2.11
CA SER A 45 -5.75 23.99 -2.81
C SER A 45 -5.33 23.30 -4.11
N THR A 46 -4.36 23.90 -4.82
CA THR A 46 -3.79 23.33 -6.04
C THR A 46 -3.14 21.96 -5.78
N TRP A 47 -2.33 21.82 -4.74
CA TRP A 47 -1.67 20.56 -4.42
C TRP A 47 -2.65 19.52 -3.85
N LEU A 48 -3.73 19.94 -3.18
CA LEU A 48 -4.80 19.02 -2.76
C LEU A 48 -5.49 18.36 -3.96
N ALA A 49 -5.58 19.07 -5.08
CA ALA A 49 -6.14 18.53 -6.33
C ALA A 49 -5.12 17.77 -7.18
N LEU A 50 -3.91 18.33 -7.36
CA LEU A 50 -2.87 17.74 -8.21
C LEU A 50 -2.15 16.53 -7.57
N GLY A 51 -2.08 16.49 -6.23
CA GLY A 51 -1.45 15.37 -5.52
C GLY A 51 -2.01 14.01 -5.94
N PRO A 52 -3.32 13.76 -5.86
CA PRO A 52 -3.92 12.51 -6.34
C PRO A 52 -3.64 12.20 -7.81
N VAL A 53 -3.62 13.21 -8.68
CA VAL A 53 -3.31 13.04 -10.12
C VAL A 53 -1.86 12.56 -10.30
N ALA A 54 -0.90 13.19 -9.62
CA ALA A 54 0.49 12.77 -9.61
C ALA A 54 0.64 11.34 -9.03
N GLY A 55 -0.12 11.02 -7.98
CA GLY A 55 -0.17 9.69 -7.40
C GLY A 55 -0.68 8.63 -8.39
N PHE A 56 -1.79 8.87 -9.08
CA PHE A 56 -2.28 7.94 -10.10
C PHE A 56 -1.30 7.77 -11.26
N ALA A 57 -0.59 8.83 -11.67
CA ALA A 57 0.44 8.75 -12.70
C ALA A 57 1.60 7.86 -12.23
N LEU A 58 2.12 8.06 -11.02
CA LEU A 58 3.15 7.22 -10.42
C LEU A 58 2.67 5.76 -10.30
N GLY A 59 1.47 5.54 -9.78
CA GLY A 59 0.86 4.21 -9.67
C GLY A 59 0.75 3.52 -11.02
N GLY A 60 0.31 4.24 -12.05
CA GLY A 60 0.25 3.75 -13.44
C GLY A 60 1.61 3.31 -13.99
N ILE A 61 2.67 4.10 -13.75
CA ILE A 61 4.04 3.75 -14.13
C ILE A 61 4.47 2.46 -13.44
N VAL A 62 4.25 2.32 -12.14
CA VAL A 62 4.61 1.12 -11.38
C VAL A 62 3.83 -0.10 -11.88
N VAL A 63 2.53 0.04 -12.12
CA VAL A 63 1.70 -1.04 -12.68
C VAL A 63 2.21 -1.45 -14.05
N ALA A 64 2.50 -0.51 -14.94
CA ALA A 64 3.07 -0.80 -16.26
C ALA A 64 4.42 -1.53 -16.15
N SER A 65 5.31 -1.05 -15.26
CA SER A 65 6.61 -1.69 -14.99
C SER A 65 6.45 -3.13 -14.48
N THR A 66 5.47 -3.39 -13.60
CA THR A 66 5.14 -4.74 -13.14
C THR A 66 4.71 -5.65 -14.30
N ARG A 67 3.89 -5.13 -15.24
CA ARG A 67 3.48 -5.91 -16.45
C ARG A 67 4.65 -6.23 -17.37
N VAL A 68 5.53 -5.25 -17.58
CA VAL A 68 6.76 -5.46 -18.36
C VAL A 68 7.66 -6.49 -17.67
N ALA A 69 7.87 -6.34 -16.36
CA ALA A 69 8.70 -7.26 -15.59
C ALA A 69 8.19 -8.72 -15.67
N THR A 70 6.89 -8.93 -15.51
CA THR A 70 6.31 -10.29 -15.59
C THR A 70 6.37 -10.88 -16.98
N ARG A 71 6.37 -10.06 -18.03
CA ARG A 71 6.56 -10.55 -19.42
C ARG A 71 8.01 -10.93 -19.71
N GLN A 72 8.97 -10.20 -19.17
CA GLN A 72 10.38 -10.32 -19.54
C GLN A 72 11.19 -11.22 -18.60
N PHE A 73 10.87 -11.25 -17.31
CA PHE A 73 11.74 -11.86 -16.29
C PHE A 73 11.05 -13.01 -15.55
N GLN A 74 11.78 -14.13 -15.42
CA GLN A 74 11.30 -15.32 -14.70
C GLN A 74 11.02 -15.02 -13.21
N TRP A 75 11.91 -14.29 -12.54
CA TRP A 75 11.73 -13.95 -11.12
C TRP A 75 10.40 -13.19 -10.85
N ALA A 76 9.94 -12.38 -11.80
CA ALA A 76 8.69 -11.63 -11.64
C ALA A 76 7.46 -12.54 -11.83
N ARG A 77 7.54 -13.54 -12.72
CA ARG A 77 6.52 -14.59 -12.86
C ARG A 77 6.44 -15.45 -11.61
N ASP A 78 7.61 -15.87 -11.08
CA ASP A 78 7.70 -16.68 -9.85
C ASP A 78 7.14 -15.91 -8.64
N LEU A 79 7.45 -14.62 -8.52
CA LEU A 79 6.89 -13.75 -7.48
C LEU A 79 5.36 -13.64 -7.62
N ARG A 80 4.85 -13.42 -8.83
CA ARG A 80 3.41 -13.36 -9.11
C ARG A 80 2.71 -14.66 -8.72
N SER A 81 3.27 -15.83 -9.11
CA SER A 81 2.74 -17.14 -8.75
C SER A 81 2.75 -17.35 -7.23
N SER A 82 3.85 -17.01 -6.55
CA SER A 82 3.98 -17.11 -5.09
C SER A 82 2.94 -16.26 -4.36
N PHE A 83 2.67 -15.03 -4.84
CA PHE A 83 1.59 -14.20 -4.29
C PHE A 83 0.22 -14.79 -4.53
N ARG A 84 -0.03 -15.35 -5.71
CA ARG A 84 -1.30 -15.99 -6.03
C ARG A 84 -1.59 -17.18 -5.09
N ASP A 85 -0.57 -17.99 -4.84
CA ASP A 85 -0.68 -19.16 -3.96
C ASP A 85 -0.87 -18.72 -2.49
N LEU A 86 -0.19 -17.64 -2.06
CA LEU A 86 -0.31 -17.08 -0.71
C LEU A 86 -1.69 -16.47 -0.46
N LEU A 87 -2.21 -15.67 -1.40
CA LEU A 87 -3.47 -14.95 -1.27
C LEU A 87 -4.68 -15.87 -1.47
N GLY A 88 -4.53 -16.90 -2.33
CA GLY A 88 -5.65 -17.69 -2.79
C GLY A 88 -6.66 -16.89 -3.62
N PRO A 89 -7.87 -17.44 -3.83
CA PRO A 89 -8.90 -16.74 -4.59
C PRO A 89 -9.43 -15.53 -3.81
N LEU A 90 -9.55 -14.40 -4.49
CA LEU A 90 -10.19 -13.17 -4.01
C LEU A 90 -11.26 -12.73 -4.99
N THR A 91 -12.37 -12.26 -4.46
CA THR A 91 -13.43 -11.59 -5.22
C THR A 91 -13.01 -10.17 -5.58
N GLY A 92 -13.64 -9.59 -6.61
CA GLY A 92 -13.38 -8.18 -6.96
C GLY A 92 -13.68 -7.21 -5.82
N ARG A 93 -14.67 -7.53 -4.96
CA ARG A 93 -15.00 -6.75 -3.75
C ARG A 93 -13.88 -6.84 -2.70
N GLU A 94 -13.35 -8.02 -2.45
CA GLU A 94 -12.24 -8.20 -1.50
C GLU A 94 -10.98 -7.48 -1.97
N ILE A 95 -10.67 -7.54 -3.27
CA ILE A 95 -9.57 -6.80 -3.88
C ILE A 95 -9.74 -5.29 -3.67
N LEU A 96 -10.93 -4.76 -3.90
CA LEU A 96 -11.23 -3.33 -3.70
C LEU A 96 -11.07 -2.93 -2.23
N ILE A 97 -11.64 -3.72 -1.31
CA ILE A 97 -11.54 -3.46 0.14
C ILE A 97 -10.08 -3.52 0.59
N LEU A 98 -9.34 -4.53 0.17
CA LEU A 98 -7.92 -4.66 0.52
C LEU A 98 -7.10 -3.48 -0.02
N ALA A 99 -7.30 -3.10 -1.28
CA ALA A 99 -6.56 -1.98 -1.88
C ALA A 99 -6.89 -0.64 -1.22
N LEU A 100 -8.17 -0.36 -0.91
CA LEU A 100 -8.58 0.88 -0.23
C LEU A 100 -8.09 0.92 1.22
N ALA A 101 -8.35 -0.14 1.98
CA ALA A 101 -8.02 -0.17 3.39
C ALA A 101 -6.49 -0.08 3.61
N SER A 102 -5.71 -0.85 2.83
CA SER A 102 -4.24 -0.78 2.94
C SER A 102 -3.69 0.58 2.54
N SER A 103 -4.12 1.14 1.41
CA SER A 103 -3.61 2.44 0.95
C SER A 103 -3.94 3.58 1.91
N ILE A 104 -5.11 3.56 2.55
CA ILE A 104 -5.46 4.59 3.53
C ILE A 104 -4.74 4.35 4.85
N GLY A 105 -4.85 3.15 5.41
CA GLY A 105 -4.31 2.83 6.74
C GLY A 105 -2.78 2.96 6.79
N GLU A 106 -2.09 2.45 5.77
CA GLU A 106 -0.64 2.52 5.70
C GLU A 106 -0.14 3.94 5.42
N GLU A 107 -0.78 4.70 4.52
CA GLU A 107 -0.33 6.07 4.26
C GLU A 107 -0.57 7.01 5.46
N LEU A 108 -1.68 6.85 6.19
CA LEU A 108 -1.90 7.58 7.44
C LEU A 108 -0.80 7.27 8.47
N LEU A 109 -0.44 5.98 8.64
CA LEU A 109 0.60 5.60 9.59
C LEU A 109 1.99 6.05 9.13
N PHE A 110 2.39 5.68 7.92
CA PHE A 110 3.76 5.89 7.46
C PHE A 110 4.03 7.33 7.06
N ARG A 111 3.15 7.96 6.29
CA ARG A 111 3.38 9.31 5.77
C ARG A 111 2.75 10.39 6.65
N GLY A 112 1.59 10.11 7.23
CA GLY A 112 0.95 11.03 8.15
C GLY A 112 1.63 11.08 9.54
N ALA A 113 1.89 9.91 10.12
CA ALA A 113 2.40 9.84 11.49
C ALA A 113 3.93 9.72 11.60
N LEU A 114 4.55 8.77 10.88
CA LEU A 114 5.97 8.42 11.07
C LEU A 114 6.91 9.31 10.24
N LEU A 115 6.54 9.69 9.01
CA LEU A 115 7.40 10.50 8.14
C LEU A 115 7.84 11.83 8.78
N PRO A 116 6.96 12.64 9.43
CA PRO A 116 7.37 13.87 10.08
C PRO A 116 8.35 13.66 11.23
N TRP A 117 8.39 12.48 11.82
CA TRP A 117 9.26 12.14 12.96
C TRP A 117 10.58 11.50 12.51
N LEU A 118 10.51 10.53 11.59
CA LEU A 118 11.64 9.67 11.22
C LEU A 118 12.33 10.10 9.93
N GLY A 119 11.68 10.97 9.15
CA GLY A 119 12.13 11.32 7.80
C GLY A 119 11.88 10.20 6.78
N VAL A 120 12.17 10.51 5.52
CA VAL A 120 11.85 9.64 4.36
C VAL A 120 12.52 8.27 4.45
N TRP A 121 13.79 8.23 4.84
CA TRP A 121 14.57 7.00 4.79
C TRP A 121 14.16 5.99 5.86
N TRP A 122 14.05 6.40 7.11
CA TRP A 122 13.72 5.49 8.20
C TRP A 122 12.28 4.98 8.14
N GLN A 123 11.32 5.84 7.76
CA GLN A 123 9.96 5.35 7.54
C GLN A 123 9.90 4.33 6.40
N ALA A 124 10.70 4.51 5.31
CA ALA A 124 10.76 3.57 4.20
C ALA A 124 11.42 2.23 4.58
N VAL A 125 12.44 2.26 5.44
CA VAL A 125 13.04 1.03 6.01
C VAL A 125 12.01 0.26 6.82
N ILE A 126 11.29 0.91 7.74
CA ILE A 126 10.26 0.25 8.55
C ILE A 126 9.14 -0.29 7.65
N PHE A 127 8.70 0.49 6.66
CA PHE A 127 7.72 0.06 5.69
C PHE A 127 8.16 -1.22 4.95
N ALA A 128 9.39 -1.27 4.47
CA ALA A 128 9.94 -2.44 3.79
C ALA A 128 10.06 -3.67 4.72
N LEU A 129 10.45 -3.47 5.98
CA LEU A 129 10.54 -4.56 6.96
C LEU A 129 9.19 -5.20 7.27
N LEU A 130 8.09 -4.44 7.20
CA LEU A 130 6.74 -4.99 7.32
C LEU A 130 6.26 -5.68 6.02
N HIS A 131 7.01 -5.52 4.91
CA HIS A 131 6.75 -6.14 3.63
C HIS A 131 7.72 -7.31 3.35
N VAL A 132 8.22 -7.98 4.39
CA VAL A 132 9.02 -9.20 4.24
C VAL A 132 8.07 -10.37 4.06
N GLY A 133 8.16 -11.04 2.90
CA GLY A 133 7.35 -12.23 2.61
C GLY A 133 8.06 -13.55 2.96
N PRO A 134 7.34 -14.67 2.89
CA PRO A 134 7.87 -15.98 3.27
C PRO A 134 8.87 -16.50 2.21
N GLY A 135 10.16 -16.26 2.47
CA GLY A 135 11.25 -16.82 1.67
C GLY A 135 11.80 -15.89 0.59
N ARG A 136 12.89 -16.35 -0.06
CA ARG A 136 13.71 -15.52 -0.96
C ARG A 136 12.98 -15.01 -2.21
N ARG A 137 11.94 -15.69 -2.65
CA ARG A 137 11.13 -15.26 -3.81
C ARG A 137 10.43 -13.92 -3.59
N PHE A 138 10.22 -13.52 -2.34
CA PHE A 138 9.60 -12.24 -1.97
C PHE A 138 10.59 -11.09 -1.79
N LEU A 139 11.90 -11.32 -1.85
CA LEU A 139 12.91 -10.25 -1.72
C LEU A 139 12.72 -9.10 -2.73
N PRO A 140 12.36 -9.34 -4.01
CA PRO A 140 12.09 -8.24 -4.93
C PRO A 140 10.88 -7.38 -4.49
N TRP A 141 9.88 -7.98 -3.84
CA TRP A 141 8.74 -7.24 -3.29
C TRP A 141 9.16 -6.38 -2.10
N THR A 142 9.95 -6.93 -1.16
CA THR A 142 10.50 -6.17 -0.04
C THR A 142 11.37 -5.01 -0.53
N ALA A 143 12.22 -5.23 -1.53
CA ALA A 143 13.05 -4.19 -2.13
C ALA A 143 12.19 -3.11 -2.82
N SER A 144 11.14 -3.52 -3.56
CA SER A 144 10.21 -2.56 -4.17
C SER A 144 9.41 -1.78 -3.13
N ALA A 145 9.05 -2.40 -1.99
CA ALA A 145 8.42 -1.70 -0.88
C ALA A 145 9.31 -0.59 -0.31
N PHE A 146 10.63 -0.82 -0.19
CA PHE A 146 11.56 0.22 0.21
C PHE A 146 11.59 1.39 -0.80
N VAL A 147 11.74 1.08 -2.09
CA VAL A 147 11.78 2.10 -3.16
C VAL A 147 10.47 2.90 -3.19
N LEU A 148 9.33 2.22 -3.12
CA LEU A 148 8.02 2.88 -3.05
C LEU A 148 7.83 3.64 -1.73
N GLY A 149 8.40 3.13 -0.65
CA GLY A 149 8.45 3.80 0.64
C GLY A 149 9.07 5.18 0.55
N VAL A 150 10.23 5.28 -0.11
CA VAL A 150 10.92 6.55 -0.39
C VAL A 150 10.09 7.41 -1.36
N ALA A 151 9.63 6.84 -2.48
CA ALA A 151 8.90 7.59 -3.51
C ALA A 151 7.60 8.20 -2.96
N PHE A 152 6.85 7.46 -2.13
CA PHE A 152 5.63 7.97 -1.50
C PHE A 152 5.92 9.01 -0.42
N GLY A 153 7.02 8.84 0.32
CA GLY A 153 7.50 9.85 1.27
C GLY A 153 7.84 11.17 0.58
N GLU A 154 8.60 11.12 -0.50
CA GLU A 154 8.93 12.30 -1.31
C GLU A 154 7.67 12.92 -1.94
N LEU A 155 6.76 12.10 -2.49
CA LEU A 155 5.51 12.59 -3.05
C LEU A 155 4.67 13.32 -2.01
N ALA A 156 4.59 12.79 -0.77
CA ALA A 156 3.88 13.45 0.33
C ALA A 156 4.50 14.80 0.68
N ILE A 157 5.83 14.89 0.75
CA ILE A 157 6.57 16.14 1.04
C ILE A 157 6.34 17.15 -0.08
N GLN A 158 6.50 16.75 -1.34
CA GLN A 158 6.39 17.66 -2.50
C GLN A 158 4.96 18.19 -2.69
N THR A 159 3.95 17.38 -2.40
CA THR A 159 2.55 17.79 -2.53
C THR A 159 1.95 18.34 -1.24
N HIS A 160 2.68 18.27 -0.13
CA HIS A 160 2.24 18.66 1.20
C HIS A 160 0.94 17.99 1.65
N ASN A 161 0.61 16.80 1.13
CA ASN A 161 -0.57 16.03 1.51
C ASN A 161 -0.45 14.55 1.17
N LEU A 162 -1.33 13.73 1.76
CA LEU A 162 -1.36 12.28 1.53
C LEU A 162 -2.14 11.85 0.28
N GLY A 163 -2.80 12.75 -0.43
CA GLY A 163 -3.62 12.42 -1.60
C GLY A 163 -2.82 11.71 -2.70
N GLY A 164 -1.60 12.18 -2.96
CA GLY A 164 -0.69 11.55 -3.92
C GLY A 164 -0.29 10.13 -3.52
N PRO A 165 0.32 9.91 -2.36
CA PRO A 165 0.67 8.58 -1.87
C PRO A 165 -0.50 7.62 -1.81
N ILE A 166 -1.66 8.03 -1.25
CA ILE A 166 -2.87 7.19 -1.18
C ILE A 166 -3.33 6.77 -2.58
N ALA A 167 -3.38 7.70 -3.54
CA ALA A 167 -3.80 7.41 -4.91
C ALA A 167 -2.82 6.45 -5.62
N ALA A 168 -1.50 6.67 -5.46
CA ALA A 168 -0.48 5.79 -6.03
C ALA A 168 -0.57 4.38 -5.44
N HIS A 169 -0.63 4.27 -4.13
CA HIS A 169 -0.71 3.02 -3.40
C HIS A 169 -1.98 2.24 -3.75
N PHE A 170 -3.13 2.92 -3.75
CA PHE A 170 -4.38 2.32 -4.19
C PHE A 170 -4.29 1.77 -5.62
N ALA A 171 -3.81 2.57 -6.56
CA ALA A 171 -3.67 2.14 -7.95
C ALA A 171 -2.77 0.90 -8.08
N ILE A 172 -1.62 0.89 -7.42
CA ILE A 172 -0.67 -0.23 -7.43
C ILE A 172 -1.33 -1.48 -6.86
N ASN A 173 -1.92 -1.40 -5.65
CA ASN A 173 -2.53 -2.55 -5.00
C ASN A 173 -3.74 -3.06 -5.79
N PHE A 174 -4.65 -2.18 -6.19
CA PHE A 174 -5.86 -2.59 -6.91
C PHE A 174 -5.54 -3.31 -8.23
N TRP A 175 -4.70 -2.70 -9.08
CA TRP A 175 -4.41 -3.27 -10.39
C TRP A 175 -3.48 -4.49 -10.31
N ASN A 176 -2.52 -4.52 -9.36
CA ASN A 176 -1.65 -5.67 -9.21
C ASN A 176 -2.37 -6.86 -8.56
N LEU A 177 -3.21 -6.66 -7.52
CA LEU A 177 -4.01 -7.74 -6.96
C LEU A 177 -4.96 -8.35 -8.01
N ARG A 178 -5.63 -7.52 -8.81
CA ARG A 178 -6.44 -8.02 -9.93
C ARG A 178 -5.62 -8.87 -10.89
N TYR A 179 -4.44 -8.43 -11.25
CA TYR A 179 -3.56 -9.16 -12.14
C TYR A 179 -3.04 -10.46 -11.53
N ILE A 180 -2.64 -10.43 -10.27
CA ILE A 180 -2.14 -11.61 -9.55
C ILE A 180 -3.24 -12.68 -9.47
N VAL A 181 -4.45 -12.30 -9.10
CA VAL A 181 -5.52 -13.25 -8.75
C VAL A 181 -6.36 -13.64 -9.97
N LEU A 182 -6.74 -12.67 -10.83
CA LEU A 182 -7.76 -12.87 -11.86
C LEU A 182 -7.19 -13.16 -13.26
N ALA A 183 -5.95 -12.75 -13.57
CA ALA A 183 -5.40 -13.04 -14.89
C ALA A 183 -5.01 -14.53 -15.02
N PRO A 184 -5.04 -15.12 -16.24
CA PRO A 184 -4.62 -16.50 -16.46
C PRO A 184 -3.23 -16.78 -15.89
N ARG A 185 -2.92 -18.05 -15.60
CA ARG A 185 -1.56 -18.48 -15.27
C ARG A 185 -0.71 -18.42 -16.56
N ASP A 186 0.57 -18.07 -16.37
CA ASP A 186 1.50 -17.94 -17.51
C ASP A 186 1.93 -19.31 -18.10
N ASP A 187 1.46 -20.42 -17.50
CA ASP A 187 1.80 -21.81 -17.83
C ASP A 187 0.65 -22.52 -18.61
N ALA A 188 -0.39 -21.79 -19.05
CA ALA A 188 -1.53 -22.32 -19.79
C ALA A 188 -1.44 -22.03 -21.27
#